data_83ec25c788cac647beadfca9b647e4b0
#
_entry.id   83ec25c788cac647beadfca9b647e4b0
#
_cell.length_a   1.000
_cell.length_b   1.000
_cell.length_c   1.000
_cell.angle_alpha   90.00
_cell.angle_beta   90.00
_cell.angle_gamma   90.00
#
_symmetry.space_group_name_H-M   'P 1'
#
loop_
_entity.id
_entity.type
_entity.pdbx_description
1 polymer ?
#
loop_
_entity_poly.entity_id
_entity_poly.type
_entity_poly.pdbx_seq_one_letter_code
_entity_poly.pdbx_strand_id
1 'polypeptide(L)'
;MTMDNRPTHMRVMKTPKSVDLSITNRCNLRCSYCYHFTSESESGTDLPTQEWLRFFEELNRCAVMDVTIAGGEPFMREDLKELIEGVVRNRMRFSILSNGTLITDEMAAFIAATGRCNSVQISIDGSFPGSHDAFRGEGNFARAVAGLKHLQNHHIPVTVRVTIHRHNVSDLEEIARFLLEELKLPGFSTNAASYAGLCRTFSDEVQLTVDERSLAMETLLRLDNKYEGRIGAQAGPLAEARYWLEMERARKENRDPMTDCGYLRSCGGVFSKMAVRADGEMVPCTQMSHIELGRINRDDLAEVWITHSELIRLRDRRDISLNDFESCQECEYIPYCRGNCPAMAYTIMGQENHPSPDACLKLFLEAGGRLPEQVQ
;
A
#
# COMPACT_ATOMS: atom_id res chain seq x y z
N MET A 1 -39.19 -4.83 9.07
CA MET A 1 -38.09 -5.18 9.98
C MET A 1 -36.83 -4.69 9.32
N THR A 2 -36.34 -3.53 9.73
CA THR A 2 -35.04 -3.02 9.26
C THR A 2 -33.97 -3.95 9.86
N MET A 3 -33.30 -4.73 9.01
CA MET A 3 -32.12 -5.48 9.44
C MET A 3 -31.11 -4.47 10.01
N ASP A 4 -30.75 -4.68 11.27
CA ASP A 4 -29.68 -3.91 11.91
C ASP A 4 -28.37 -4.31 11.24
N ASN A 5 -27.93 -3.51 10.27
CA ASN A 5 -26.76 -3.75 9.44
C ASN A 5 -25.47 -3.28 10.13
N ARG A 6 -25.54 -3.09 11.47
CA ARG A 6 -24.33 -2.73 12.24
C ARG A 6 -23.26 -3.80 12.09
N PRO A 7 -22.03 -3.39 11.86
CA PRO A 7 -20.91 -4.31 11.69
C PRO A 7 -20.75 -5.21 12.91
N THR A 8 -20.62 -6.52 12.71
CA THR A 8 -20.19 -7.43 13.77
C THR A 8 -18.88 -6.94 14.36
N HIS A 9 -18.82 -6.75 15.68
CA HIS A 9 -17.59 -6.36 16.36
C HIS A 9 -16.47 -7.35 16.01
N MET A 10 -15.55 -6.91 15.14
CA MET A 10 -14.37 -7.71 14.83
C MET A 10 -13.48 -7.78 16.08
N ARG A 11 -13.25 -8.99 16.57
CA ARG A 11 -12.32 -9.19 17.68
C ARG A 11 -10.91 -8.85 17.19
N VAL A 12 -10.33 -7.80 17.76
CA VAL A 12 -8.92 -7.47 17.57
C VAL A 12 -8.06 -8.52 18.29
N MET A 13 -7.03 -9.02 17.64
CA MET A 13 -6.06 -9.91 18.27
C MET A 13 -5.33 -9.15 19.41
N LYS A 14 -4.78 -9.88 20.37
CA LYS A 14 -4.03 -9.27 21.49
C LYS A 14 -2.79 -8.49 21.06
N THR A 15 -2.26 -8.80 19.89
CA THR A 15 -1.08 -8.19 19.27
C THR A 15 -1.29 -8.09 17.75
N PRO A 16 -0.59 -7.20 17.03
CA PRO A 16 -0.64 -7.19 15.58
C PRO A 16 -0.10 -8.52 15.02
N LYS A 17 -0.71 -9.02 13.94
CA LYS A 17 -0.24 -10.20 13.22
C LYS A 17 1.08 -9.93 12.49
N SER A 18 1.22 -8.72 11.96
CA SER A 18 2.41 -8.28 11.22
C SER A 18 2.73 -6.82 11.49
N VAL A 19 4.00 -6.45 11.29
CA VAL A 19 4.47 -5.07 11.48
C VAL A 19 5.25 -4.63 10.24
N ASP A 20 4.91 -3.44 9.73
CA ASP A 20 5.69 -2.80 8.68
C ASP A 20 6.80 -1.94 9.32
N LEU A 21 8.04 -2.18 8.94
CA LEU A 21 9.23 -1.56 9.52
C LEU A 21 9.87 -0.62 8.50
N SER A 22 9.72 0.68 8.69
CA SER A 22 10.51 1.66 7.95
C SER A 22 11.88 1.76 8.62
N ILE A 23 12.83 0.90 8.25
CA ILE A 23 14.12 0.79 8.95
C ILE A 23 15.07 1.95 8.65
N THR A 24 14.80 2.76 7.63
CA THR A 24 15.63 3.90 7.23
C THR A 24 14.79 5.00 6.59
N ASN A 25 15.17 6.25 6.83
CA ASN A 25 14.70 7.42 6.09
C ASN A 25 15.63 7.79 4.91
N ARG A 26 16.68 7.01 4.66
CA ARG A 26 17.58 7.24 3.52
C ARG A 26 17.06 6.52 2.29
N CYS A 27 17.14 7.17 1.14
CA CYS A 27 16.86 6.57 -0.15
C CYS A 27 17.80 7.16 -1.20
N ASN A 28 18.25 6.33 -2.13
CA ASN A 28 19.07 6.75 -3.25
C ASN A 28 18.27 7.35 -4.41
N LEU A 29 16.93 7.39 -4.29
CA LEU A 29 16.02 7.98 -5.27
C LEU A 29 15.19 9.10 -4.64
N ARG A 30 14.65 9.99 -5.49
CA ARG A 30 13.67 11.02 -5.14
C ARG A 30 12.53 11.01 -6.15
N CYS A 31 11.74 9.95 -6.10
CA CYS A 31 10.59 9.77 -6.99
C CYS A 31 9.56 10.88 -6.75
N SER A 32 9.09 11.55 -7.79
CA SER A 32 8.16 12.69 -7.68
C SER A 32 6.82 12.32 -7.04
N TYR A 33 6.42 11.05 -7.07
CA TYR A 33 5.20 10.56 -6.40
C TYR A 33 5.46 9.92 -5.03
N CYS A 34 6.66 10.08 -4.46
CA CYS A 34 6.97 9.45 -3.17
C CYS A 34 6.08 9.99 -2.05
N TYR A 35 5.36 9.11 -1.37
CA TYR A 35 4.53 9.48 -0.22
C TYR A 35 5.35 9.64 1.07
N HIS A 36 6.58 9.08 1.10
CA HIS A 36 7.42 9.01 2.30
C HIS A 36 8.15 10.32 2.56
N PHE A 37 8.73 10.94 1.52
CA PHE A 37 9.45 12.21 1.65
C PHE A 37 8.53 13.41 1.39
N THR A 38 8.70 14.47 2.19
CA THR A 38 7.97 15.73 2.04
C THR A 38 8.77 16.77 1.27
N SER A 39 10.08 16.60 1.16
CA SER A 39 10.98 17.42 0.33
C SER A 39 12.10 16.57 -0.28
N GLU A 40 12.70 17.05 -1.37
CA GLU A 40 13.79 16.35 -2.04
C GLU A 40 15.08 16.27 -1.18
N SER A 41 15.27 17.23 -0.28
CA SER A 41 16.42 17.30 0.61
C SER A 41 16.20 16.62 1.97
N GLU A 42 15.03 16.05 2.18
CA GLU A 42 14.72 15.42 3.46
C GLU A 42 15.63 14.23 3.74
N SER A 43 16.28 14.28 4.89
CA SER A 43 17.05 13.16 5.45
C SER A 43 16.77 13.07 6.94
N GLY A 44 16.46 11.87 7.39
CA GLY A 44 16.22 11.60 8.81
C GLY A 44 17.36 10.78 9.42
N THR A 45 17.39 10.74 10.75
CA THR A 45 18.25 9.83 11.51
C THR A 45 17.60 8.47 11.62
N ASP A 46 18.32 7.43 11.25
CA ASP A 46 17.89 6.06 11.44
C ASP A 46 18.19 5.60 12.88
N LEU A 47 17.34 4.76 13.44
CA LEU A 47 17.67 4.07 14.68
C LEU A 47 18.91 3.18 14.53
N PRO A 48 19.75 3.08 15.60
CA PRO A 48 20.85 2.13 15.64
C PRO A 48 20.35 0.69 15.52
N THR A 49 21.17 -0.19 14.96
CA THR A 49 20.91 -1.63 14.80
C THR A 49 20.39 -2.28 16.09
N GLN A 50 21.03 -1.99 17.23
CA GLN A 50 20.69 -2.59 18.52
C GLN A 50 19.29 -2.26 19.00
N GLU A 51 18.75 -1.09 18.64
CA GLU A 51 17.37 -0.72 18.96
C GLU A 51 16.37 -1.61 18.19
N TRP A 52 16.63 -1.86 16.92
CA TRP A 52 15.83 -2.78 16.11
C TRP A 52 15.93 -4.22 16.62
N LEU A 53 17.13 -4.69 16.96
CA LEU A 53 17.32 -6.05 17.45
C LEU A 53 16.55 -6.30 18.77
N ARG A 54 16.56 -5.33 19.71
CA ARG A 54 15.74 -5.38 20.93
C ARG A 54 14.25 -5.42 20.63
N PHE A 55 13.82 -4.60 19.69
CA PHE A 55 12.41 -4.60 19.26
C PHE A 55 11.99 -5.93 18.62
N PHE A 56 12.87 -6.58 17.86
CA PHE A 56 12.57 -7.91 17.29
C PHE A 56 12.35 -8.97 18.38
N GLU A 57 13.03 -8.88 19.53
CA GLU A 57 12.75 -9.74 20.68
C GLU A 57 11.36 -9.48 21.25
N GLU A 58 10.92 -8.22 21.29
CA GLU A 58 9.56 -7.87 21.69
C GLU A 58 8.53 -8.41 20.69
N LEU A 59 8.75 -8.24 19.39
CA LEU A 59 7.87 -8.82 18.36
C LEU A 59 7.72 -10.34 18.54
N ASN A 60 8.81 -11.05 18.84
CA ASN A 60 8.76 -12.48 19.10
C ASN A 60 7.94 -12.82 20.36
N ARG A 61 8.11 -12.08 21.47
CA ARG A 61 7.27 -12.22 22.69
C ARG A 61 5.78 -11.98 22.40
N CYS A 62 5.49 -11.04 21.51
CA CYS A 62 4.16 -10.72 21.04
C CYS A 62 3.60 -11.70 19.98
N ALA A 63 4.34 -12.76 19.64
CA ALA A 63 3.99 -13.74 18.62
C ALA A 63 3.70 -13.12 17.23
N VAL A 64 4.36 -12.00 16.91
CA VAL A 64 4.34 -11.45 15.54
C VAL A 64 5.06 -12.42 14.62
N MET A 65 4.40 -12.82 13.53
CA MET A 65 4.91 -13.86 12.64
C MET A 65 5.62 -13.30 11.40
N ASP A 66 5.21 -12.12 10.97
CA ASP A 66 5.68 -11.54 9.72
C ASP A 66 6.04 -10.07 9.91
N VAL A 67 7.12 -9.65 9.29
CA VAL A 67 7.50 -8.24 9.18
C VAL A 67 7.69 -7.84 7.72
N THR A 68 7.38 -6.58 7.41
CA THR A 68 7.72 -5.99 6.11
C THR A 68 8.84 -4.98 6.32
N ILE A 69 9.99 -5.23 5.76
CA ILE A 69 11.15 -4.34 5.79
C ILE A 69 11.00 -3.34 4.64
N ALA A 70 10.93 -2.06 5.00
CA ALA A 70 10.73 -0.94 4.09
C ALA A 70 11.45 0.31 4.62
N GLY A 71 11.05 1.48 4.14
CA GLY A 71 11.56 2.79 4.56
C GLY A 71 11.71 3.69 3.34
N GLY A 72 12.81 4.46 3.29
CA GLY A 72 13.27 5.02 2.03
C GLY A 72 13.69 3.88 1.09
N GLU A 73 14.95 3.45 1.19
CA GLU A 73 15.43 2.24 0.50
C GLU A 73 16.19 1.36 1.51
N PRO A 74 15.68 0.18 1.85
CA PRO A 74 16.30 -0.71 2.84
C PRO A 74 17.76 -1.07 2.51
N PHE A 75 18.08 -1.26 1.23
CA PHE A 75 19.44 -1.61 0.79
C PHE A 75 20.46 -0.44 0.89
N MET A 76 20.03 0.73 1.36
CA MET A 76 20.93 1.82 1.78
C MET A 76 21.56 1.59 3.16
N ARG A 77 21.04 0.64 3.95
CA ARG A 77 21.61 0.31 5.27
C ARG A 77 22.75 -0.68 5.12
N GLU A 78 23.89 -0.33 5.66
CA GLU A 78 25.07 -1.22 5.67
C GLU A 78 24.87 -2.45 6.57
N ASP A 79 24.07 -2.28 7.64
CA ASP A 79 23.72 -3.32 8.62
C ASP A 79 22.44 -4.11 8.25
N LEU A 80 21.93 -4.00 7.03
CA LEU A 80 20.72 -4.71 6.61
C LEU A 80 20.80 -6.21 6.81
N LYS A 81 21.98 -6.83 6.57
CA LYS A 81 22.17 -8.27 6.78
C LYS A 81 21.96 -8.63 8.26
N GLU A 82 22.52 -7.85 9.19
CA GLU A 82 22.36 -8.06 10.63
C GLU A 82 20.89 -7.91 11.08
N LEU A 83 20.18 -6.94 10.53
CA LEU A 83 18.74 -6.76 10.81
C LEU A 83 17.92 -7.95 10.31
N ILE A 84 18.17 -8.44 9.09
CA ILE A 84 17.50 -9.63 8.56
C ILE A 84 17.80 -10.86 9.44
N GLU A 85 19.05 -11.07 9.85
CA GLU A 85 19.42 -12.15 10.78
C GLU A 85 18.71 -12.01 12.12
N GLY A 86 18.55 -10.78 12.62
CA GLY A 86 17.77 -10.49 13.83
C GLY A 86 16.32 -10.93 13.71
N VAL A 87 15.66 -10.63 12.60
CA VAL A 87 14.29 -11.09 12.30
C VAL A 87 14.23 -12.62 12.27
N VAL A 88 15.18 -13.28 11.58
CA VAL A 88 15.25 -14.74 11.44
C VAL A 88 15.50 -15.43 12.79
N ARG A 89 16.43 -14.92 13.61
CA ARG A 89 16.71 -15.44 14.97
C ARG A 89 15.46 -15.39 15.86
N ASN A 90 14.62 -14.38 15.67
CA ASN A 90 13.35 -14.23 16.37
C ASN A 90 12.20 -15.01 15.71
N ARG A 91 12.48 -15.97 14.85
CA ARG A 91 11.55 -16.91 14.21
C ARG A 91 10.51 -16.28 13.30
N MET A 92 10.64 -15.00 13.00
CA MET A 92 9.77 -14.30 12.06
C MET A 92 10.14 -14.59 10.60
N ARG A 93 9.18 -14.41 9.72
CA ARG A 93 9.38 -14.31 8.28
C ARG A 93 9.41 -12.84 7.89
N PHE A 94 9.97 -12.54 6.73
CA PHE A 94 10.04 -11.16 6.26
C PHE A 94 9.69 -11.04 4.78
N SER A 95 9.19 -9.86 4.42
CA SER A 95 9.14 -9.34 3.05
C SER A 95 9.94 -8.06 2.97
N ILE A 96 10.46 -7.72 1.79
CA ILE A 96 11.20 -6.48 1.57
C ILE A 96 10.50 -5.69 0.47
N LEU A 97 10.33 -4.37 0.69
CA LEU A 97 9.89 -3.43 -0.34
C LEU A 97 11.09 -2.59 -0.77
N SER A 98 11.42 -2.62 -2.07
CA SER A 98 12.62 -1.98 -2.60
C SER A 98 12.38 -1.34 -3.96
N ASN A 99 13.18 -0.33 -4.28
CA ASN A 99 13.29 0.18 -5.64
C ASN A 99 14.13 -0.74 -6.56
N GLY A 100 14.82 -1.73 -6.00
CA GLY A 100 15.57 -2.75 -6.70
C GLY A 100 16.96 -2.33 -7.20
N THR A 101 17.31 -1.06 -7.15
CA THR A 101 18.52 -0.53 -7.83
C THR A 101 19.83 -0.88 -7.14
N LEU A 102 19.78 -1.31 -5.88
CA LEU A 102 20.95 -1.63 -5.05
C LEU A 102 21.07 -3.13 -4.73
N ILE A 103 20.19 -3.95 -5.29
CA ILE A 103 20.20 -5.40 -5.03
C ILE A 103 21.32 -6.07 -5.85
N THR A 104 22.32 -6.59 -5.16
CA THR A 104 23.43 -7.35 -5.76
C THR A 104 23.14 -8.84 -5.72
N ASP A 105 23.87 -9.61 -6.53
CA ASP A 105 23.80 -11.07 -6.53
C ASP A 105 24.18 -11.67 -5.17
N GLU A 106 25.20 -11.11 -4.51
CA GLU A 106 25.60 -11.51 -3.15
C GLU A 106 24.48 -11.30 -2.13
N MET A 107 23.77 -10.17 -2.20
CA MET A 107 22.66 -9.90 -1.30
C MET A 107 21.47 -10.83 -1.58
N ALA A 108 21.20 -11.13 -2.84
CA ALA A 108 20.18 -12.10 -3.21
C ALA A 108 20.52 -13.50 -2.69
N ALA A 109 21.77 -13.94 -2.83
CA ALA A 109 22.25 -15.21 -2.27
C ALA A 109 22.06 -15.26 -0.74
N PHE A 110 22.43 -14.19 -0.04
CA PHE A 110 22.23 -14.07 1.42
C PHE A 110 20.75 -14.19 1.81
N ILE A 111 19.86 -13.44 1.15
CA ILE A 111 18.42 -13.49 1.42
C ILE A 111 17.88 -14.90 1.21
N ALA A 112 18.25 -15.55 0.11
CA ALA A 112 17.85 -16.93 -0.20
C ALA A 112 18.31 -17.92 0.88
N ALA A 113 19.55 -17.79 1.35
CA ALA A 113 20.12 -18.65 2.38
C ALA A 113 19.37 -18.59 3.73
N THR A 114 18.65 -17.50 4.01
CA THR A 114 17.85 -17.39 5.24
C THR A 114 16.68 -18.39 5.29
N GLY A 115 16.11 -18.77 4.15
CA GLY A 115 14.90 -19.60 4.03
C GLY A 115 13.66 -18.98 4.67
N ARG A 116 13.68 -17.69 5.02
CA ARG A 116 12.59 -16.99 5.73
C ARG A 116 12.00 -15.83 4.96
N CYS A 117 12.51 -15.50 3.77
CA CYS A 117 11.94 -14.47 2.92
C CYS A 117 10.62 -14.94 2.31
N ASN A 118 9.54 -14.20 2.55
CA ASN A 118 8.24 -14.44 1.90
C ASN A 118 8.24 -13.92 0.46
N SER A 119 8.75 -12.71 0.26
CA SER A 119 8.89 -12.08 -1.05
C SER A 119 9.73 -10.82 -0.99
N VAL A 120 10.32 -10.46 -2.12
CA VAL A 120 10.87 -9.13 -2.35
C VAL A 120 10.00 -8.44 -3.40
N GLN A 121 9.40 -7.31 -3.04
CA GLN A 121 8.64 -6.49 -3.96
C GLN A 121 9.57 -5.43 -4.56
N ILE A 122 9.67 -5.43 -5.89
CA ILE A 122 10.41 -4.44 -6.65
C ILE A 122 9.44 -3.44 -7.27
N SER A 123 9.82 -2.17 -7.24
CA SER A 123 9.05 -1.11 -7.88
C SER A 123 9.50 -0.92 -9.33
N ILE A 124 8.65 -1.26 -10.29
CA ILE A 124 8.88 -1.04 -11.73
C ILE A 124 7.62 -0.43 -12.32
N ASP A 125 7.69 0.82 -12.82
CA ASP A 125 6.52 1.59 -13.25
C ASP A 125 6.45 1.76 -14.77
N GLY A 126 7.34 1.16 -15.54
CA GLY A 126 7.36 1.26 -17.00
C GLY A 126 7.87 -0.01 -17.67
N SER A 127 7.57 -0.15 -18.95
CA SER A 127 8.08 -1.23 -19.80
C SER A 127 9.47 -0.92 -20.39
N PHE A 128 9.89 0.35 -20.36
CA PHE A 128 11.16 0.85 -20.88
C PHE A 128 11.68 2.04 -20.06
N PRO A 129 12.96 2.44 -20.23
CA PRO A 129 13.54 3.55 -19.45
C PRO A 129 12.70 4.83 -19.48
N GLY A 130 12.16 5.22 -20.64
CA GLY A 130 11.42 6.48 -20.78
C GLY A 130 10.18 6.56 -19.87
N SER A 131 9.44 5.49 -19.69
CA SER A 131 8.26 5.49 -18.81
C SER A 131 8.60 5.27 -17.33
N HIS A 132 9.67 4.53 -17.02
CA HIS A 132 10.08 4.27 -15.64
C HIS A 132 10.91 5.43 -15.06
N ASP A 133 11.93 5.86 -15.80
CA ASP A 133 12.94 6.81 -15.29
C ASP A 133 12.39 8.22 -15.16
N ALA A 134 11.32 8.57 -15.88
CA ALA A 134 10.67 9.88 -15.82
C ALA A 134 10.37 10.35 -14.38
N PHE A 135 9.98 9.41 -13.49
CA PHE A 135 9.66 9.71 -12.09
C PHE A 135 10.64 9.12 -11.08
N ARG A 136 11.45 8.14 -11.51
CA ARG A 136 12.39 7.47 -10.61
C ARG A 136 13.84 7.86 -10.85
N GLY A 137 14.12 8.67 -11.88
CA GLY A 137 15.45 9.13 -12.24
C GLY A 137 16.16 8.23 -13.25
N GLU A 138 17.05 8.83 -14.02
CA GLU A 138 17.73 8.21 -15.16
C GLU A 138 18.54 6.96 -14.78
N GLY A 139 18.45 5.91 -15.61
CA GLY A 139 19.18 4.65 -15.48
C GLY A 139 18.63 3.72 -14.39
N ASN A 140 17.56 4.08 -13.70
CA ASN A 140 17.01 3.24 -12.62
C ASN A 140 16.18 2.07 -13.13
N PHE A 141 15.61 2.16 -14.35
CA PHE A 141 14.95 1.03 -14.99
C PHE A 141 15.90 -0.18 -15.13
N ALA A 142 17.04 0.05 -15.76
CA ALA A 142 18.02 -1.01 -16.00
C ALA A 142 18.52 -1.62 -14.67
N ARG A 143 18.78 -0.78 -13.66
CA ARG A 143 19.23 -1.23 -12.32
C ARG A 143 18.15 -2.02 -11.59
N ALA A 144 16.91 -1.57 -11.62
CA ALA A 144 15.78 -2.28 -10.98
C ALA A 144 15.55 -3.65 -11.62
N VAL A 145 15.59 -3.72 -12.95
CA VAL A 145 15.48 -4.99 -13.70
C VAL A 145 16.66 -5.93 -13.40
N ALA A 146 17.88 -5.41 -13.27
CA ALA A 146 19.04 -6.21 -12.87
C ALA A 146 18.85 -6.79 -11.46
N GLY A 147 18.43 -5.96 -10.48
CA GLY A 147 18.15 -6.42 -9.12
C GLY A 147 17.05 -7.48 -9.06
N LEU A 148 15.99 -7.31 -9.86
CA LEU A 148 14.93 -8.32 -10.00
C LEU A 148 15.51 -9.66 -10.52
N LYS A 149 16.36 -9.63 -11.54
CA LYS A 149 17.00 -10.83 -12.10
C LYS A 149 17.93 -11.52 -11.09
N HIS A 150 18.69 -10.77 -10.27
CA HIS A 150 19.48 -11.36 -9.19
C HIS A 150 18.59 -12.17 -8.24
N LEU A 151 17.45 -11.62 -7.82
CA LEU A 151 16.50 -12.34 -6.96
C LEU A 151 15.93 -13.59 -7.62
N GLN A 152 15.56 -13.51 -8.90
CA GLN A 152 15.04 -14.67 -9.67
C GLN A 152 16.10 -15.78 -9.79
N ASN A 153 17.35 -15.43 -10.04
CA ASN A 153 18.46 -16.41 -10.14
C ASN A 153 18.65 -17.20 -8.84
N HIS A 154 18.36 -16.60 -7.70
CA HIS A 154 18.41 -17.25 -6.38
C HIS A 154 17.06 -17.81 -5.92
N HIS A 155 16.07 -17.93 -6.83
CA HIS A 155 14.73 -18.48 -6.57
C HIS A 155 13.96 -17.80 -5.44
N ILE A 156 14.23 -16.52 -5.17
CA ILE A 156 13.47 -15.73 -4.21
C ILE A 156 12.13 -15.38 -4.84
N PRO A 157 10.99 -15.54 -4.11
CA PRO A 157 9.71 -15.06 -4.59
C PRO A 157 9.75 -13.54 -4.83
N VAL A 158 9.62 -13.13 -6.09
CA VAL A 158 9.62 -11.71 -6.48
C VAL A 158 8.21 -11.29 -6.88
N THR A 159 7.81 -10.11 -6.43
CA THR A 159 6.63 -9.42 -6.91
C THR A 159 7.03 -8.05 -7.45
N VAL A 160 6.25 -7.53 -8.41
CA VAL A 160 6.43 -6.15 -8.89
C VAL A 160 5.23 -5.33 -8.47
N ARG A 161 5.50 -4.10 -8.02
CA ARG A 161 4.49 -3.08 -7.83
C ARG A 161 4.65 -2.00 -8.89
N VAL A 162 3.56 -1.76 -9.62
CA VAL A 162 3.45 -0.67 -10.58
C VAL A 162 2.61 0.43 -9.95
N THR A 163 3.19 1.61 -9.73
CA THR A 163 2.43 2.79 -9.32
C THR A 163 1.91 3.49 -10.57
N ILE A 164 0.58 3.55 -10.71
CA ILE A 164 -0.06 4.17 -11.86
C ILE A 164 -0.05 5.69 -11.70
N HIS A 165 0.40 6.38 -12.73
CA HIS A 165 0.49 7.83 -12.83
C HIS A 165 0.35 8.31 -14.29
N ARG A 166 0.26 9.61 -14.52
CA ARG A 166 -0.01 10.18 -15.85
C ARG A 166 0.95 9.74 -16.95
N HIS A 167 2.23 9.51 -16.63
CA HIS A 167 3.25 9.18 -17.62
C HIS A 167 3.32 7.69 -17.98
N ASN A 168 2.65 6.80 -17.21
CA ASN A 168 2.63 5.37 -17.52
C ASN A 168 1.25 4.82 -17.85
N VAL A 169 0.20 5.63 -17.78
CA VAL A 169 -1.15 5.17 -18.11
C VAL A 169 -1.28 4.68 -19.55
N SER A 170 -0.55 5.27 -20.50
CA SER A 170 -0.50 4.82 -21.90
C SER A 170 0.43 3.62 -22.13
N ASP A 171 1.27 3.25 -21.17
CA ASP A 171 2.25 2.15 -21.24
C ASP A 171 1.73 0.85 -20.58
N LEU A 172 0.52 0.85 -20.02
CA LEU A 172 0.00 -0.26 -19.21
C LEU A 172 -0.03 -1.61 -19.94
N GLU A 173 -0.31 -1.63 -21.23
CA GLU A 173 -0.30 -2.86 -22.03
C GLU A 173 1.11 -3.43 -22.17
N GLU A 174 2.06 -2.58 -22.50
CA GLU A 174 3.46 -2.98 -22.64
C GLU A 174 4.08 -3.33 -21.27
N ILE A 175 3.70 -2.63 -20.19
CA ILE A 175 4.09 -3.01 -18.82
C ILE A 175 3.61 -4.43 -18.49
N ALA A 176 2.35 -4.74 -18.77
CA ALA A 176 1.81 -6.08 -18.50
C ALA A 176 2.54 -7.15 -19.34
N ARG A 177 2.76 -6.89 -20.62
CA ARG A 177 3.51 -7.78 -21.51
C ARG A 177 4.95 -7.98 -21.00
N PHE A 178 5.66 -6.89 -20.71
CA PHE A 178 7.03 -6.91 -20.21
C PHE A 178 7.17 -7.73 -18.93
N LEU A 179 6.31 -7.46 -17.93
CA LEU A 179 6.38 -8.13 -16.64
C LEU A 179 5.97 -9.61 -16.71
N LEU A 180 4.90 -9.92 -17.44
CA LEU A 180 4.31 -11.27 -17.45
C LEU A 180 4.90 -12.19 -18.51
N GLU A 181 5.29 -11.67 -19.67
CA GLU A 181 5.77 -12.47 -20.81
C GLU A 181 7.31 -12.45 -20.92
N GLU A 182 7.97 -11.26 -20.78
CA GLU A 182 9.42 -11.16 -20.92
C GLU A 182 10.14 -11.51 -19.61
N LEU A 183 9.76 -10.88 -18.49
CA LEU A 183 10.33 -11.18 -17.16
C LEU A 183 9.73 -12.43 -16.52
N LYS A 184 8.69 -13.03 -17.13
CA LYS A 184 8.03 -14.27 -16.70
C LYS A 184 7.60 -14.27 -15.23
N LEU A 185 7.17 -13.12 -14.73
CA LEU A 185 6.64 -13.04 -13.39
C LEU A 185 5.31 -13.81 -13.28
N PRO A 186 5.01 -14.47 -12.17
CA PRO A 186 3.72 -15.13 -11.96
C PRO A 186 2.56 -14.14 -11.91
N GLY A 187 2.82 -12.89 -11.54
CA GLY A 187 1.88 -11.79 -11.47
C GLY A 187 2.56 -10.52 -11.00
N PHE A 188 1.84 -9.41 -11.05
CA PHE A 188 2.26 -8.14 -10.48
C PHE A 188 1.07 -7.41 -9.84
N SER A 189 1.34 -6.34 -9.10
CA SER A 189 0.28 -5.55 -8.46
C SER A 189 0.36 -4.09 -8.86
N THR A 190 -0.80 -3.43 -8.88
CA THR A 190 -0.93 -2.00 -9.17
C THR A 190 -1.48 -1.23 -7.98
N ASN A 191 -1.15 0.04 -7.90
CA ASN A 191 -1.80 1.06 -7.08
C ASN A 191 -1.76 2.40 -7.82
N ALA A 192 -2.40 3.45 -7.29
CA ALA A 192 -2.20 4.82 -7.76
C ALA A 192 -1.18 5.54 -6.87
N ALA A 193 -0.60 6.61 -7.41
CA ALA A 193 0.20 7.55 -6.63
C ALA A 193 -0.71 8.22 -5.57
N SER A 194 -0.31 8.10 -4.29
CA SER A 194 -1.05 8.69 -3.17
C SER A 194 -0.78 10.17 -3.05
N TYR A 195 -1.81 11.00 -2.86
CA TYR A 195 -1.68 12.44 -2.64
C TYR A 195 -1.05 12.76 -1.27
N ALA A 196 0.20 12.38 -1.10
CA ALA A 196 0.98 12.56 0.12
C ALA A 196 2.47 12.76 -0.20
N GLY A 197 3.21 13.37 0.68
CA GLY A 197 4.65 13.60 0.50
C GLY A 197 4.96 14.41 -0.77
N LEU A 198 5.98 14.01 -1.51
CA LEU A 198 6.38 14.66 -2.77
C LEU A 198 5.26 14.61 -3.83
N CYS A 199 4.43 13.57 -3.83
CA CYS A 199 3.29 13.51 -4.75
C CYS A 199 2.34 14.71 -4.58
N ARG A 200 2.23 15.28 -3.38
CA ARG A 200 1.42 16.49 -3.17
C ARG A 200 2.04 17.72 -3.86
N THR A 201 3.37 17.81 -3.85
CA THR A 201 4.10 18.92 -4.50
C THR A 201 4.01 18.84 -6.02
N PHE A 202 4.07 17.62 -6.57
CA PHE A 202 4.04 17.36 -8.02
C PHE A 202 2.71 16.80 -8.52
N SER A 203 1.61 17.06 -7.80
CA SER A 203 0.31 16.43 -8.06
C SER A 203 -0.18 16.63 -9.49
N ASP A 204 -0.02 17.82 -10.05
CA ASP A 204 -0.46 18.17 -11.41
C ASP A 204 0.25 17.36 -12.50
N GLU A 205 1.47 16.89 -12.21
CA GLU A 205 2.27 16.08 -13.12
C GLU A 205 2.05 14.57 -12.91
N VAL A 206 1.69 14.18 -11.69
CA VAL A 206 1.67 12.79 -11.23
C VAL A 206 0.27 12.20 -11.27
N GLN A 207 -0.71 12.92 -10.72
CA GLN A 207 -2.05 12.36 -10.55
C GLN A 207 -2.80 12.23 -11.88
N LEU A 208 -3.55 11.15 -12.00
CA LEU A 208 -4.40 10.91 -13.16
C LEU A 208 -5.52 11.95 -13.23
N THR A 209 -5.77 12.49 -14.40
CA THR A 209 -7.03 13.16 -14.69
C THR A 209 -8.18 12.15 -14.64
N VAL A 210 -9.41 12.63 -14.65
CA VAL A 210 -10.61 11.78 -14.65
C VAL A 210 -10.66 10.88 -15.89
N ASP A 211 -10.27 11.41 -17.05
CA ASP A 211 -10.21 10.63 -18.31
C ASP A 211 -9.09 9.59 -18.28
N GLU A 212 -7.90 9.96 -17.80
CA GLU A 212 -6.78 9.01 -17.64
C GLU A 212 -7.10 7.91 -16.63
N ARG A 213 -7.83 8.24 -15.56
CA ARG A 213 -8.30 7.26 -14.57
C ARG A 213 -9.32 6.30 -15.18
N SER A 214 -10.26 6.80 -15.98
CA SER A 214 -11.21 5.98 -16.74
C SER A 214 -10.48 5.02 -17.69
N LEU A 215 -9.49 5.54 -18.45
CA LEU A 215 -8.65 4.74 -19.35
C LEU A 215 -7.85 3.68 -18.58
N ALA A 216 -7.26 4.04 -17.44
CA ALA A 216 -6.50 3.09 -16.61
C ALA A 216 -7.40 1.97 -16.08
N MET A 217 -8.62 2.29 -15.63
CA MET A 217 -9.61 1.30 -15.18
C MET A 217 -9.97 0.30 -16.29
N GLU A 218 -10.31 0.81 -17.47
CA GLU A 218 -10.68 -0.01 -18.63
C GLU A 218 -9.52 -0.91 -19.06
N THR A 219 -8.33 -0.31 -19.23
CA THR A 219 -7.14 -1.03 -19.68
C THR A 219 -6.74 -2.12 -18.70
N LEU A 220 -6.64 -1.79 -17.40
CA LEU A 220 -6.22 -2.74 -16.38
C LEU A 220 -7.23 -3.88 -16.17
N LEU A 221 -8.53 -3.59 -16.26
CA LEU A 221 -9.56 -4.64 -16.14
C LEU A 221 -9.50 -5.60 -17.35
N ARG A 222 -9.33 -5.08 -18.56
CA ARG A 222 -9.17 -5.87 -19.78
C ARG A 222 -7.89 -6.73 -19.72
N LEU A 223 -6.77 -6.15 -19.25
CA LEU A 223 -5.52 -6.88 -19.09
C LEU A 223 -5.62 -7.96 -18.01
N ASP A 224 -6.30 -7.68 -16.91
CA ASP A 224 -6.50 -8.67 -15.85
C ASP A 224 -7.28 -9.88 -16.38
N ASN A 225 -8.32 -9.65 -17.16
CA ASN A 225 -9.05 -10.72 -17.85
C ASN A 225 -8.15 -11.47 -18.85
N LYS A 226 -7.39 -10.75 -19.68
CA LYS A 226 -6.45 -11.34 -20.66
C LYS A 226 -5.41 -12.24 -20.00
N TYR A 227 -4.93 -11.85 -18.83
CA TYR A 227 -3.89 -12.57 -18.07
C TYR A 227 -4.45 -13.38 -16.90
N GLU A 228 -5.73 -13.73 -16.93
CA GLU A 228 -6.38 -14.69 -16.02
C GLU A 228 -6.19 -14.35 -14.53
N GLY A 229 -6.35 -13.06 -14.16
CA GLY A 229 -6.25 -12.60 -12.78
C GLY A 229 -4.83 -12.45 -12.23
N ARG A 230 -3.81 -12.43 -13.08
CA ARG A 230 -2.40 -12.25 -12.68
C ARG A 230 -2.05 -10.81 -12.33
N ILE A 231 -2.98 -9.87 -12.46
CA ILE A 231 -2.79 -8.47 -12.09
C ILE A 231 -3.57 -8.17 -10.81
N GLY A 232 -2.85 -7.99 -9.71
CA GLY A 232 -3.43 -7.68 -8.40
C GLY A 232 -3.61 -6.17 -8.18
N ALA A 233 -4.59 -5.78 -7.38
CA ALA A 233 -4.72 -4.42 -6.87
C ALA A 233 -5.47 -4.40 -5.54
N GLN A 234 -5.01 -3.57 -4.59
CA GLN A 234 -5.73 -3.28 -3.35
C GLN A 234 -6.20 -1.83 -3.28
N ALA A 235 -5.67 -0.97 -4.15
CA ALA A 235 -6.01 0.44 -4.31
C ALA A 235 -5.74 0.87 -5.75
N GLY A 236 -6.23 2.06 -6.13
CA GLY A 236 -6.05 2.63 -7.46
C GLY A 236 -6.98 2.04 -8.52
N PRO A 237 -6.75 2.36 -9.80
CA PRO A 237 -7.75 2.19 -10.87
C PRO A 237 -8.33 0.78 -11.01
N LEU A 238 -7.52 -0.26 -10.93
CA LEU A 238 -8.03 -1.63 -11.05
C LEU A 238 -8.91 -2.05 -9.85
N ALA A 239 -8.51 -1.71 -8.64
CA ALA A 239 -9.30 -2.00 -7.45
C ALA A 239 -10.62 -1.23 -7.45
N GLU A 240 -10.58 0.03 -7.88
CA GLU A 240 -11.73 0.90 -8.02
C GLU A 240 -12.67 0.39 -9.11
N ALA A 241 -12.16 0.03 -10.28
CA ALA A 241 -12.95 -0.54 -11.37
C ALA A 241 -13.74 -1.76 -10.91
N ARG A 242 -13.09 -2.72 -10.25
CA ARG A 242 -13.75 -3.92 -9.71
C ARG A 242 -14.82 -3.58 -8.69
N TYR A 243 -14.51 -2.70 -7.74
CA TYR A 243 -15.41 -2.33 -6.66
C TYR A 243 -16.58 -1.48 -7.15
N TRP A 244 -16.33 -0.48 -7.98
CA TRP A 244 -17.35 0.44 -8.47
C TRP A 244 -18.29 -0.21 -9.49
N LEU A 245 -17.80 -1.13 -10.32
CA LEU A 245 -18.66 -1.95 -11.19
C LEU A 245 -19.62 -2.82 -10.37
N GLU A 246 -19.15 -3.38 -9.26
CA GLU A 246 -20.01 -4.18 -8.37
C GLU A 246 -21.03 -3.29 -7.63
N MET A 247 -20.64 -2.10 -7.18
CA MET A 247 -21.57 -1.12 -6.60
C MET A 247 -22.65 -0.71 -7.60
N GLU A 248 -22.26 -0.41 -8.85
CA GLU A 248 -23.20 0.01 -9.90
C GLU A 248 -24.14 -1.14 -10.30
N ARG A 249 -23.63 -2.36 -10.36
CA ARG A 249 -24.45 -3.56 -10.60
C ARG A 249 -25.46 -3.76 -9.47
N ALA A 250 -25.00 -3.74 -8.22
CA ALA A 250 -25.86 -3.91 -7.05
C ALA A 250 -26.96 -2.86 -6.99
N ARG A 251 -26.63 -1.59 -7.31
CA ARG A 251 -27.58 -0.50 -7.40
C ARG A 251 -28.64 -0.74 -8.50
N LYS A 252 -28.22 -1.08 -9.71
CA LYS A 252 -29.12 -1.31 -10.86
C LYS A 252 -30.06 -2.50 -10.63
N GLU A 253 -29.56 -3.54 -9.99
CA GLU A 253 -30.33 -4.75 -9.66
C GLU A 253 -31.14 -4.60 -8.36
N ASN A 254 -31.05 -3.45 -7.70
CA ASN A 254 -31.70 -3.15 -6.43
C ASN A 254 -31.47 -4.25 -5.39
N ARG A 255 -30.21 -4.70 -5.29
CA ARG A 255 -29.81 -5.74 -4.31
C ARG A 255 -29.90 -5.23 -2.89
N ASP A 256 -30.01 -6.14 -1.95
CA ASP A 256 -29.87 -5.84 -0.53
C ASP A 256 -28.51 -5.17 -0.25
N PRO A 257 -28.42 -4.30 0.79
CA PRO A 257 -27.15 -3.69 1.18
C PRO A 257 -26.04 -4.70 1.34
N MET A 258 -24.87 -4.42 0.78
CA MET A 258 -23.71 -5.29 0.92
C MET A 258 -23.23 -5.29 2.38
N THR A 259 -22.81 -6.46 2.85
CA THR A 259 -22.25 -6.61 4.19
C THR A 259 -21.14 -5.59 4.44
N ASP A 260 -21.18 -4.97 5.59
CA ASP A 260 -20.19 -3.96 6.00
C ASP A 260 -20.19 -2.66 5.17
N CYS A 261 -21.23 -2.33 4.43
CA CYS A 261 -21.42 -1.07 3.73
C CYS A 261 -22.38 -0.15 4.46
N GLY A 262 -22.42 1.13 4.06
CA GLY A 262 -23.19 2.19 4.72
C GLY A 262 -22.48 2.89 5.86
N TYR A 263 -21.28 2.44 6.22
CA TYR A 263 -20.45 2.97 7.31
C TYR A 263 -19.01 3.19 6.85
N LEU A 264 -18.28 4.04 7.56
CA LEU A 264 -16.84 4.19 7.32
C LEU A 264 -16.11 2.87 7.63
N ARG A 265 -15.16 2.52 6.80
CA ARG A 265 -14.33 1.33 6.98
C ARG A 265 -12.85 1.67 7.05
N SER A 266 -12.11 0.79 7.66
CA SER A 266 -10.66 0.78 7.61
C SER A 266 -10.19 -0.50 6.92
N CYS A 267 -9.03 -0.45 6.27
CA CYS A 267 -8.34 -1.66 5.81
C CYS A 267 -7.90 -2.50 7.02
N GLY A 268 -7.31 -3.67 6.79
CA GLY A 268 -6.74 -4.52 7.85
C GLY A 268 -5.63 -3.87 8.69
N GLY A 269 -5.17 -2.66 8.33
CA GLY A 269 -4.08 -1.95 8.98
C GLY A 269 -4.23 -1.84 10.48
N VAL A 270 -5.34 -1.30 10.98
CA VAL A 270 -5.57 -1.11 12.43
C VAL A 270 -6.14 -2.34 13.15
N PHE A 271 -6.41 -3.44 12.45
CA PHE A 271 -6.99 -4.66 13.00
C PHE A 271 -6.02 -5.84 13.06
N SER A 272 -5.01 -5.85 12.20
CA SER A 272 -4.06 -6.96 12.10
C SER A 272 -2.62 -6.50 11.86
N LYS A 273 -2.41 -5.22 11.58
CA LYS A 273 -1.11 -4.67 11.21
C LYS A 273 -0.92 -3.28 11.80
N MET A 274 0.31 -2.93 12.12
CA MET A 274 0.77 -1.58 12.43
C MET A 274 2.11 -1.31 11.75
N ALA A 275 2.62 -0.10 11.87
CA ALA A 275 3.92 0.27 11.33
C ALA A 275 4.81 0.92 12.38
N VAL A 276 6.13 0.88 12.14
CA VAL A 276 7.14 1.59 12.92
C VAL A 276 7.99 2.42 11.96
N ARG A 277 8.15 3.71 12.29
CA ARG A 277 8.98 4.66 11.52
C ARG A 277 10.47 4.42 11.79
N ALA A 278 11.32 5.00 10.96
CA ALA A 278 12.78 4.84 11.06
C ALA A 278 13.38 5.44 12.35
N ASP A 279 12.66 6.37 12.97
CA ASP A 279 13.01 6.94 14.28
C ASP A 279 12.49 6.12 15.47
N GLY A 280 11.75 5.04 15.21
CA GLY A 280 11.21 4.13 16.23
C GLY A 280 9.80 4.46 16.71
N GLU A 281 9.15 5.47 16.17
CA GLU A 281 7.75 5.76 16.52
C GLU A 281 6.82 4.71 15.90
N MET A 282 5.94 4.16 16.76
CA MET A 282 4.84 3.28 16.35
C MET A 282 3.70 4.11 15.78
N VAL A 283 3.17 3.70 14.63
CA VAL A 283 2.09 4.41 13.93
C VAL A 283 1.05 3.39 13.43
N PRO A 284 -0.21 3.81 13.19
CA PRO A 284 -1.25 2.88 12.71
C PRO A 284 -0.92 2.26 11.34
N CYS A 285 -0.28 3.04 10.48
CA CYS A 285 0.11 2.64 9.12
C CYS A 285 1.14 3.64 8.58
N THR A 286 1.95 3.24 7.61
CA THR A 286 2.97 4.09 7.01
C THR A 286 2.43 5.39 6.39
N GLN A 287 1.16 5.41 5.98
CA GLN A 287 0.49 6.60 5.45
C GLN A 287 -0.24 7.44 6.53
N MET A 288 -0.28 6.99 7.77
CA MET A 288 -0.79 7.74 8.92
C MET A 288 0.35 8.03 9.91
N SER A 289 1.49 8.45 9.40
CA SER A 289 2.70 8.73 10.16
C SER A 289 2.58 9.92 11.12
N HIS A 290 1.53 10.72 10.98
CA HIS A 290 1.19 11.83 11.87
C HIS A 290 0.52 11.39 13.18
N ILE A 291 0.07 10.13 13.28
CA ILE A 291 -0.54 9.56 14.50
C ILE A 291 0.52 8.77 15.24
N GLU A 292 1.08 9.36 16.26
CA GLU A 292 2.08 8.71 17.12
C GLU A 292 1.36 7.87 18.19
N LEU A 293 1.68 6.57 18.25
CA LEU A 293 1.09 5.61 19.18
C LEU A 293 2.02 5.31 20.37
N GLY A 294 3.28 5.70 20.25
CA GLY A 294 4.33 5.38 21.20
C GLY A 294 5.62 4.98 20.49
N ARG A 295 6.64 4.61 21.27
CA ARG A 295 7.99 4.36 20.76
C ARG A 295 8.48 2.97 21.12
N ILE A 296 9.10 2.26 20.18
CA ILE A 296 9.69 0.95 20.45
C ILE A 296 10.73 1.02 21.59
N ASN A 297 10.87 -0.06 22.32
CA ASN A 297 11.78 -0.19 23.49
C ASN A 297 11.49 0.76 24.67
N ARG A 298 10.44 1.58 24.58
CA ARG A 298 9.94 2.43 25.65
C ARG A 298 8.53 2.03 26.09
N ASP A 299 7.65 1.86 25.12
CA ASP A 299 6.24 1.55 25.34
C ASP A 299 5.97 0.09 24.92
N ASP A 300 5.17 -0.64 25.70
CA ASP A 300 4.85 -2.04 25.43
C ASP A 300 3.93 -2.16 24.20
N LEU A 301 4.36 -2.92 23.20
CA LEU A 301 3.64 -3.09 21.93
C LEU A 301 2.22 -3.64 22.12
N ALA A 302 2.05 -4.63 23.01
CA ALA A 302 0.75 -5.27 23.21
C ALA A 302 -0.22 -4.32 23.93
N GLU A 303 0.27 -3.53 24.89
CA GLU A 303 -0.50 -2.51 25.58
C GLU A 303 -0.92 -1.42 24.59
N VAL A 304 0.03 -0.82 23.85
CA VAL A 304 -0.25 0.19 22.82
C VAL A 304 -1.29 -0.34 21.81
N TRP A 305 -1.11 -1.57 21.33
CA TRP A 305 -2.01 -2.17 20.35
C TRP A 305 -3.45 -2.27 20.83
N ILE A 306 -3.69 -2.58 22.12
CA ILE A 306 -5.03 -2.79 22.65
C ILE A 306 -5.64 -1.53 23.22
N THR A 307 -4.85 -0.68 23.87
CA THR A 307 -5.40 0.38 24.75
C THR A 307 -5.25 1.79 24.18
N HIS A 308 -4.41 1.98 23.13
CA HIS A 308 -4.16 3.32 22.63
C HIS A 308 -5.41 3.94 22.00
N SER A 309 -5.79 5.12 22.48
CA SER A 309 -7.05 5.81 22.12
C SER A 309 -7.19 6.02 20.60
N GLU A 310 -6.12 6.37 19.90
CA GLU A 310 -6.15 6.58 18.45
C GLU A 310 -6.42 5.27 17.67
N LEU A 311 -5.87 4.14 18.10
CA LEU A 311 -6.19 2.84 17.49
C LEU A 311 -7.65 2.46 17.72
N ILE A 312 -8.16 2.72 18.93
CA ILE A 312 -9.57 2.51 19.27
C ILE A 312 -10.44 3.40 18.36
N ARG A 313 -10.15 4.70 18.30
CA ARG A 313 -10.87 5.66 17.44
C ARG A 313 -10.89 5.23 15.96
N LEU A 314 -9.76 4.77 15.43
CA LEU A 314 -9.67 4.29 14.05
C LEU A 314 -10.41 2.97 13.81
N ARG A 315 -10.53 2.12 14.83
CA ARG A 315 -11.33 0.88 14.78
C ARG A 315 -12.83 1.18 14.85
N ASP A 316 -13.22 2.11 15.71
CA ASP A 316 -14.62 2.49 15.95
C ASP A 316 -15.22 3.34 14.81
N ARG A 317 -14.37 3.81 13.84
CA ARG A 317 -14.92 4.53 12.67
C ARG A 317 -15.96 3.72 11.87
N ARG A 318 -16.00 2.40 12.04
CA ARG A 318 -17.02 1.52 11.46
C ARG A 318 -18.42 1.73 12.01
N ASP A 319 -18.54 2.42 13.14
CA ASP A 319 -19.84 2.78 13.74
C ASP A 319 -20.36 4.14 13.24
N ILE A 320 -19.54 4.85 12.43
CA ILE A 320 -19.89 6.14 11.85
C ILE A 320 -20.63 5.89 10.53
N SER A 321 -21.90 6.27 10.49
CA SER A 321 -22.74 6.13 9.30
C SER A 321 -22.30 7.08 8.18
N LEU A 322 -22.34 6.63 6.93
CA LEU A 322 -22.12 7.51 5.78
C LEU A 322 -23.25 8.55 5.64
N ASN A 323 -24.44 8.31 6.18
CA ASN A 323 -25.53 9.28 6.19
C ASN A 323 -25.25 10.50 7.07
N ASP A 324 -24.25 10.43 7.97
CA ASP A 324 -23.88 11.54 8.83
C ASP A 324 -23.08 12.64 8.09
N PHE A 325 -22.67 12.36 6.84
CA PHE A 325 -21.89 13.28 6.02
C PHE A 325 -22.74 13.97 4.97
N GLU A 326 -22.68 15.32 4.91
CA GLU A 326 -23.42 16.13 3.95
C GLU A 326 -23.15 15.69 2.49
N SER A 327 -21.90 15.41 2.15
CA SER A 327 -21.51 14.94 0.80
C SER A 327 -22.08 13.59 0.41
N CYS A 328 -22.53 12.79 1.38
CA CYS A 328 -23.13 11.48 1.18
C CYS A 328 -24.65 11.49 1.22
N GLN A 329 -25.29 12.61 1.63
CA GLN A 329 -26.76 12.69 1.69
C GLN A 329 -27.36 12.40 0.31
N GLU A 330 -28.47 11.65 0.30
CA GLU A 330 -29.19 11.23 -0.91
C GLU A 330 -28.35 10.43 -1.91
N CYS A 331 -27.20 9.90 -1.49
CA CYS A 331 -26.34 9.10 -2.37
C CYS A 331 -26.87 7.66 -2.50
N GLU A 332 -27.28 7.27 -3.69
CA GLU A 332 -27.79 5.92 -3.99
C GLU A 332 -26.76 4.79 -3.76
N TYR A 333 -25.47 5.14 -3.67
CA TYR A 333 -24.40 4.17 -3.44
C TYR A 333 -24.12 3.85 -1.97
N ILE A 334 -24.73 4.55 -1.01
CA ILE A 334 -24.48 4.31 0.43
C ILE A 334 -24.64 2.85 0.81
N PRO A 335 -25.69 2.11 0.38
CA PRO A 335 -25.86 0.70 0.74
C PRO A 335 -24.72 -0.23 0.28
N TYR A 336 -23.89 0.25 -0.62
CA TYR A 336 -22.78 -0.49 -1.23
C TYR A 336 -21.42 0.16 -0.97
N CYS A 337 -21.38 1.33 -0.30
CA CYS A 337 -20.17 2.12 -0.08
C CYS A 337 -19.56 1.85 1.30
N ARG A 338 -18.22 1.93 1.40
CA ARG A 338 -17.44 1.72 2.63
C ARG A 338 -16.69 2.96 3.10
N GLY A 339 -16.88 4.13 2.47
CA GLY A 339 -16.20 5.39 2.81
C GLY A 339 -14.68 5.39 2.62
N ASN A 340 -14.07 4.25 2.30
CA ASN A 340 -12.67 4.05 1.94
C ASN A 340 -11.60 4.34 3.03
N CYS A 341 -10.35 4.57 2.60
CA CYS A 341 -9.16 4.60 3.45
C CYS A 341 -9.10 5.84 4.35
N PRO A 342 -8.91 5.70 5.68
CA PRO A 342 -8.74 6.83 6.59
C PRO A 342 -7.52 7.70 6.27
N ALA A 343 -6.42 7.11 5.81
CA ALA A 343 -5.22 7.86 5.43
C ALA A 343 -5.50 8.78 4.23
N MET A 344 -6.24 8.28 3.22
CA MET A 344 -6.62 9.09 2.06
C MET A 344 -7.63 10.17 2.45
N ALA A 345 -8.58 9.86 3.33
CA ALA A 345 -9.49 10.87 3.87
C ALA A 345 -8.71 12.01 4.57
N TYR A 346 -7.75 11.65 5.43
CA TYR A 346 -6.91 12.64 6.11
C TYR A 346 -6.11 13.51 5.13
N THR A 347 -5.48 12.90 4.12
CA THR A 347 -4.64 13.65 3.17
C THR A 347 -5.41 14.72 2.40
N ILE A 348 -6.70 14.51 2.14
CA ILE A 348 -7.54 15.40 1.35
C ILE A 348 -8.41 16.30 2.26
N MET A 349 -9.00 15.73 3.31
CA MET A 349 -9.97 16.41 4.18
C MET A 349 -9.39 16.87 5.51
N GLY A 350 -8.16 16.48 5.85
CA GLY A 350 -7.56 16.75 7.17
C GLY A 350 -8.16 15.93 8.31
N GLN A 351 -8.98 14.92 8.00
CA GLN A 351 -9.68 14.08 8.99
C GLN A 351 -9.73 12.63 8.54
N GLU A 352 -9.35 11.69 9.42
CA GLU A 352 -9.40 10.26 9.13
C GLU A 352 -10.83 9.72 9.15
N ASN A 353 -11.67 10.25 10.06
CA ASN A 353 -13.07 9.85 10.20
C ASN A 353 -13.98 10.60 9.23
N HIS A 354 -13.64 10.53 7.94
CA HIS A 354 -14.38 11.12 6.83
C HIS A 354 -14.38 10.13 5.64
N PRO A 355 -15.41 10.12 4.77
CA PRO A 355 -15.32 9.43 3.48
C PRO A 355 -14.24 10.08 2.62
N SER A 356 -13.45 9.25 1.90
CA SER A 356 -12.43 9.77 1.00
C SER A 356 -13.05 10.26 -0.32
N PRO A 357 -12.97 11.57 -0.66
CA PRO A 357 -13.53 12.09 -1.91
C PRO A 357 -12.90 11.46 -3.15
N ASP A 358 -11.58 11.21 -3.11
CA ASP A 358 -10.85 10.61 -4.23
C ASP A 358 -11.36 9.21 -4.60
N ALA A 359 -11.85 8.45 -3.62
CA ALA A 359 -12.40 7.12 -3.83
C ALA A 359 -13.95 7.10 -3.83
N CYS A 360 -14.58 8.19 -4.19
CA CYS A 360 -16.03 8.32 -4.26
C CYS A 360 -16.55 8.13 -5.69
N LEU A 361 -17.31 7.06 -5.93
CA LEU A 361 -17.89 6.79 -7.25
C LEU A 361 -18.81 7.91 -7.73
N LYS A 362 -19.68 8.44 -6.83
CA LYS A 362 -20.59 9.57 -7.18
C LYS A 362 -19.80 10.76 -7.72
N LEU A 363 -18.79 11.22 -6.98
CA LEU A 363 -17.96 12.36 -7.38
C LEU A 363 -17.16 12.07 -8.66
N PHE A 364 -16.67 10.86 -8.84
CA PHE A 364 -15.99 10.47 -10.06
C PHE A 364 -16.89 10.57 -11.29
N LEU A 365 -18.14 10.07 -11.20
CA LEU A 365 -19.11 10.13 -12.29
C LEU A 365 -19.57 11.59 -12.57
N GLU A 366 -19.82 12.38 -11.51
CA GLU A 366 -20.17 13.79 -11.63
C GLU A 366 -19.06 14.62 -12.30
N ALA A 367 -17.81 14.25 -12.10
CA ALA A 367 -16.65 14.86 -12.77
C ALA A 367 -16.45 14.38 -14.23
N GLY A 368 -17.35 13.56 -14.78
CA GLY A 368 -17.29 13.04 -16.15
C GLY A 368 -16.54 11.71 -16.28
N GLY A 369 -16.23 11.05 -15.17
CA GLY A 369 -15.58 9.74 -15.17
C GLY A 369 -16.48 8.66 -15.77
N ARG A 370 -15.84 7.65 -16.34
CA ARG A 370 -16.52 6.52 -16.98
C ARG A 370 -16.08 5.21 -16.35
N LEU A 371 -17.02 4.37 -15.99
CA LEU A 371 -16.74 3.00 -15.63
C LEU A 371 -16.43 2.16 -16.88
N PRO A 372 -15.55 1.16 -16.79
CA PRO A 372 -15.32 0.20 -17.86
C PRO A 372 -16.62 -0.46 -18.33
N GLU A 373 -16.76 -0.68 -19.63
CA GLU A 373 -17.82 -1.54 -20.13
C GLU A 373 -17.62 -2.95 -19.58
N GLN A 374 -18.72 -3.59 -19.17
CA GLN A 374 -18.64 -4.97 -18.69
C GLN A 374 -18.27 -5.87 -19.86
N VAL A 375 -17.07 -6.44 -19.82
CA VAL A 375 -16.70 -7.53 -20.70
C VAL A 375 -17.59 -8.71 -20.30
N GLN A 376 -18.52 -9.08 -21.18
CA GLN A 376 -19.40 -10.26 -21.01
C GLN A 376 -18.61 -11.55 -21.01
#